data_90eb4d512f89647f3315a261029e78d6
#
_entry.id   90eb4d512f89647f3315a261029e78d6
#
_cell.length_a   1.000
_cell.length_b   1.000
_cell.length_c   1.000
_cell.angle_alpha   90.00
_cell.angle_beta   90.00
_cell.angle_gamma   90.00
#
_symmetry.space_group_name_H-M   'P 1'
#
loop_
_entity.id
_entity.type
_entity.pdbx_description
1 polymer ?
#
loop_
_entity_poly.entity_id
_entity_poly.type
_entity_poly.pdbx_seq_one_letter_code
_entity_poly.pdbx_strand_id
1 'polypeptide(L)'
;LKLFNDDLSIVFDLFKERRENILLKREHSIPSFLGYNTSAPYGNIGIIENKGFDGTIENNKRINKDWVIALRGNVTFNKDKWIQGELPEQKYEWMNQYGHNINGVKGYVAEGLFTQTEIDDMARWESLSDANKAITPKPFASQFGTVKAGDIKYKDLNNDGQIDAYDQTYISRGDVPTTVYGF
;
A
#
# COMPACT_ATOMS: atom_id res chain seq x y z
N LEU A 1 -17.11 9.55 -27.72
CA LEU A 1 -17.33 8.84 -28.98
C LEU A 1 -18.78 8.39 -29.05
N LYS A 2 -19.45 8.69 -30.17
CA LYS A 2 -20.83 8.25 -30.42
C LYS A 2 -20.86 7.35 -31.65
N LEU A 3 -21.55 6.24 -31.58
CA LEU A 3 -21.62 5.20 -32.60
C LEU A 3 -23.07 4.74 -32.82
N PHE A 4 -23.35 4.14 -33.97
CA PHE A 4 -24.65 3.53 -34.32
C PHE A 4 -25.83 4.52 -34.21
N ASN A 5 -25.73 5.68 -34.84
CA ASN A 5 -26.72 6.77 -34.78
C ASN A 5 -27.04 7.24 -33.35
N ASP A 6 -26.00 7.38 -32.53
CA ASP A 6 -26.06 7.75 -31.11
C ASP A 6 -26.64 6.69 -30.17
N ASP A 7 -26.90 5.48 -30.63
CA ASP A 7 -27.33 4.36 -29.76
C ASP A 7 -26.25 3.97 -28.74
N LEU A 8 -24.97 4.16 -29.09
CA LEU A 8 -23.84 3.87 -28.21
C LEU A 8 -22.99 5.13 -28.00
N SER A 9 -22.87 5.54 -26.76
CA SER A 9 -22.00 6.63 -26.32
C SER A 9 -20.88 6.10 -25.42
N ILE A 10 -19.63 6.46 -25.72
CA ILE A 10 -18.45 6.13 -24.91
C ILE A 10 -17.73 7.44 -24.59
N VAL A 11 -17.54 7.68 -23.29
CA VAL A 11 -16.71 8.75 -22.76
C VAL A 11 -15.54 8.13 -22.02
N PHE A 12 -14.35 8.60 -22.31
CA PHE A 12 -13.13 8.12 -21.66
C PHE A 12 -12.19 9.28 -21.44
N ASP A 13 -11.80 9.50 -20.19
CA ASP A 13 -10.94 10.60 -19.76
C ASP A 13 -9.73 10.03 -19.02
N LEU A 14 -8.54 10.54 -19.36
CA LEU A 14 -7.30 10.29 -18.64
C LEU A 14 -6.92 11.54 -17.87
N PHE A 15 -6.56 11.40 -16.61
CA PHE A 15 -6.12 12.53 -15.81
C PHE A 15 -4.80 12.27 -15.11
N LYS A 16 -4.03 13.33 -14.95
CA LYS A 16 -2.86 13.39 -14.09
C LYS A 16 -2.83 14.74 -13.41
N GLU A 17 -2.90 14.74 -12.09
CA GLU A 17 -2.85 15.92 -11.24
C GLU A 17 -1.60 15.88 -10.39
N ARG A 18 -0.94 17.04 -10.23
CA ARG A 18 0.16 17.23 -9.29
C ARG A 18 -0.15 18.46 -8.45
N ARG A 19 -0.27 18.24 -7.16
CA ARG A 19 -0.47 19.31 -6.17
C ARG A 19 0.82 19.59 -5.47
N GLU A 20 1.25 20.83 -5.54
CA GLU A 20 2.46 21.35 -4.92
C GLU A 20 2.12 22.40 -3.86
N ASN A 21 3.09 22.78 -3.06
CA ASN A 21 2.92 23.80 -2.03
C ASN A 21 1.83 23.45 -0.99
N ILE A 22 1.66 22.17 -0.67
CA ILE A 22 0.72 21.75 0.36
C ILE A 22 1.28 22.16 1.71
N LEU A 23 0.46 22.85 2.50
CA LEU A 23 0.81 23.34 3.82
C LEU A 23 0.95 22.17 4.79
N LEU A 24 2.15 21.92 5.27
CA LEU A 24 2.47 20.88 6.24
C LEU A 24 3.20 21.49 7.45
N LYS A 25 3.01 20.90 8.63
CA LYS A 25 3.73 21.28 9.85
C LYS A 25 5.13 20.66 9.81
N ARG A 26 6.16 21.48 10.09
CA ARG A 26 7.57 21.07 9.98
C ARG A 26 8.06 20.39 11.26
N GLU A 27 7.49 19.25 11.60
CA GLU A 27 7.80 18.53 12.85
C GLU A 27 9.07 17.70 12.80
N HIS A 28 9.47 17.24 11.60
CA HIS A 28 10.60 16.34 11.42
C HIS A 28 11.87 17.04 10.92
N SER A 29 11.73 18.13 10.17
CA SER A 29 12.89 18.89 9.68
C SER A 29 13.49 19.84 10.72
N ILE A 30 12.78 20.07 11.84
CA ILE A 30 13.27 20.91 12.93
C ILE A 30 13.68 20.01 14.10
N PRO A 31 14.96 20.04 14.52
CA PRO A 31 15.42 19.23 15.63
C PRO A 31 14.67 19.50 16.93
N SER A 32 14.30 18.47 17.65
CA SER A 32 13.47 18.54 18.87
C SER A 32 14.14 19.32 20.01
N PHE A 33 15.48 19.34 20.05
CA PHE A 33 16.22 20.07 21.07
C PHE A 33 16.07 21.62 20.98
N LEU A 34 15.55 22.12 19.85
CA LEU A 34 15.23 23.56 19.71
C LEU A 34 13.92 23.97 20.42
N GLY A 35 13.20 23.02 21.02
CA GLY A 35 12.00 23.28 21.78
C GLY A 35 10.74 23.62 20.99
N TYR A 36 10.76 23.49 19.65
CA TYR A 36 9.63 23.79 18.76
C TYR A 36 8.64 22.64 18.56
N ASN A 37 8.76 21.52 19.27
CA ASN A 37 7.95 20.31 19.06
C ASN A 37 6.43 20.56 19.11
N THR A 38 5.99 21.49 19.96
CA THR A 38 4.56 21.87 20.07
C THR A 38 4.18 23.04 19.15
N SER A 39 5.15 23.83 18.69
CA SER A 39 4.97 25.07 17.94
C SER A 39 5.73 25.08 16.62
N ALA A 40 5.98 23.90 16.03
CA ALA A 40 6.67 23.81 14.74
C ALA A 40 5.92 24.64 13.68
N PRO A 41 6.64 25.50 12.93
CA PRO A 41 6.04 26.34 11.91
C PRO A 41 5.50 25.50 10.75
N TYR A 42 4.52 26.04 10.04
CA TYR A 42 4.03 25.45 8.81
C TYR A 42 4.88 25.88 7.62
N GLY A 43 4.96 25.02 6.61
CA GLY A 43 5.65 25.30 5.35
C GLY A 43 4.88 24.71 4.16
N ASN A 44 4.97 25.38 3.03
CA ASN A 44 4.37 24.92 1.77
C ASN A 44 5.32 23.94 1.06
N ILE A 45 5.47 22.73 1.61
CA ILE A 45 6.51 21.77 1.24
C ILE A 45 5.97 20.45 0.70
N GLY A 46 4.66 20.20 0.83
CA GLY A 46 4.07 18.95 0.38
C GLY A 46 3.83 18.89 -1.11
N ILE A 47 4.12 17.74 -1.71
CA ILE A 47 3.85 17.43 -3.11
C ILE A 47 3.19 16.07 -3.20
N ILE A 48 2.04 16.01 -3.87
CA ILE A 48 1.26 14.81 -4.12
C ILE A 48 1.01 14.69 -5.61
N GLU A 49 1.07 13.48 -6.14
CA GLU A 49 0.66 13.18 -7.51
C GLU A 49 -0.54 12.24 -7.48
N ASN A 50 -1.52 12.52 -8.32
CA ASN A 50 -2.68 11.68 -8.56
C ASN A 50 -2.84 11.43 -10.06
N LYS A 51 -3.14 10.17 -10.46
CA LYS A 51 -3.37 9.81 -11.85
C LYS A 51 -4.40 8.71 -11.96
N GLY A 52 -5.15 8.75 -13.04
CA GLY A 52 -6.18 7.75 -13.24
C GLY A 52 -6.89 7.90 -14.58
N PHE A 53 -8.01 7.21 -14.67
CA PHE A 53 -8.93 7.34 -15.79
C PHE A 53 -10.37 7.17 -15.32
N ASP A 54 -11.25 7.81 -16.05
CA ASP A 54 -12.71 7.66 -15.95
C ASP A 54 -13.27 7.17 -17.28
N GLY A 55 -14.13 6.18 -17.22
CA GLY A 55 -14.81 5.64 -18.38
C GLY A 55 -16.30 5.50 -18.15
N THR A 56 -17.10 5.92 -19.12
CA THR A 56 -18.54 5.71 -19.12
C THR A 56 -18.96 5.16 -20.47
N ILE A 57 -19.78 4.12 -20.46
CA ILE A 57 -20.42 3.54 -21.64
C ILE A 57 -21.93 3.59 -21.44
N GLU A 58 -22.63 4.10 -22.43
CA GLU A 58 -24.09 4.18 -22.44
C GLU A 58 -24.59 3.61 -23.76
N ASN A 59 -25.56 2.72 -23.67
CA ASN A 59 -26.27 2.17 -24.84
C ASN A 59 -27.77 2.38 -24.66
N ASN A 60 -28.40 3.06 -25.61
CA ASN A 60 -29.84 3.35 -25.64
C ASN A 60 -30.41 2.83 -26.97
N LYS A 61 -30.90 1.61 -26.97
CA LYS A 61 -31.40 0.97 -28.17
C LYS A 61 -32.93 0.82 -28.14
N ARG A 62 -33.59 1.45 -29.10
CA ARG A 62 -34.99 1.16 -29.36
C ARG A 62 -35.13 -0.08 -30.23
N ILE A 63 -35.76 -1.14 -29.69
CA ILE A 63 -35.99 -2.40 -30.40
C ILE A 63 -37.22 -2.27 -31.28
N ASN A 64 -38.30 -1.70 -30.74
CA ASN A 64 -39.55 -1.47 -31.44
C ASN A 64 -40.30 -0.28 -30.81
N LYS A 65 -41.61 -0.07 -31.16
CA LYS A 65 -42.40 1.04 -30.65
C LYS A 65 -42.61 1.00 -29.13
N ASP A 66 -42.62 -0.18 -28.56
CA ASP A 66 -43.00 -0.43 -27.17
C ASP A 66 -41.77 -0.74 -26.26
N TRP A 67 -40.63 -1.06 -26.85
CA TRP A 67 -39.44 -1.49 -26.11
C TRP A 67 -38.20 -0.61 -26.38
N VAL A 68 -37.66 -0.06 -25.32
CA VAL A 68 -36.36 0.63 -25.30
C VAL A 68 -35.48 -0.03 -24.24
N ILE A 69 -34.27 -0.41 -24.61
CA ILE A 69 -33.24 -0.93 -23.67
C ILE A 69 -32.23 0.20 -23.45
N ALA A 70 -32.04 0.59 -22.20
CA ALA A 70 -31.02 1.54 -21.77
C ALA A 70 -30.05 0.82 -20.82
N LEU A 71 -28.79 0.79 -21.17
CA LEU A 71 -27.71 0.24 -20.35
C LEU A 71 -26.64 1.31 -20.14
N ARG A 72 -26.20 1.46 -18.89
CA ARG A 72 -25.12 2.39 -18.55
C ARG A 72 -24.12 1.69 -17.63
N GLY A 73 -22.84 1.84 -17.94
CA GLY A 73 -21.75 1.38 -17.09
C GLY A 73 -20.71 2.47 -16.93
N ASN A 74 -20.13 2.56 -15.75
CA ASN A 74 -19.01 3.47 -15.49
C ASN A 74 -17.91 2.76 -14.72
N VAL A 75 -16.68 3.18 -14.97
CA VAL A 75 -15.50 2.73 -14.24
C VAL A 75 -14.57 3.92 -14.00
N THR A 76 -14.13 4.07 -12.75
CA THR A 76 -13.13 5.05 -12.35
C THR A 76 -11.95 4.31 -11.75
N PHE A 77 -10.76 4.63 -12.17
CA PHE A 77 -9.52 4.15 -11.56
C PHE A 77 -8.68 5.34 -11.12
N ASN A 78 -8.17 5.29 -9.87
CA ASN A 78 -7.40 6.37 -9.29
C ASN A 78 -6.19 5.82 -8.52
N LYS A 79 -5.02 6.43 -8.69
CA LYS A 79 -3.80 6.10 -7.96
C LYS A 79 -3.08 7.38 -7.55
N ASP A 80 -3.06 7.64 -6.25
CA ASP A 80 -2.32 8.72 -5.61
C ASP A 80 -0.97 8.26 -5.08
N LYS A 81 -0.07 9.18 -4.86
CA LYS A 81 1.21 8.95 -4.17
C LYS A 81 1.78 10.22 -3.56
N TRP A 82 2.45 10.06 -2.44
CA TRP A 82 3.34 11.07 -1.88
C TRP A 82 4.60 11.19 -2.72
N ILE A 83 4.97 12.41 -3.12
CA ILE A 83 6.24 12.70 -3.78
C ILE A 83 7.21 13.32 -2.80
N GLN A 84 6.72 14.29 -2.01
CA GLN A 84 7.52 15.03 -1.04
C GLN A 84 6.62 15.52 0.10
N GLY A 85 7.16 15.58 1.30
CA GLY A 85 6.45 16.09 2.47
C GLY A 85 7.37 16.17 3.68
N GLU A 86 6.76 16.23 4.85
CA GLU A 86 7.43 16.29 6.15
C GLU A 86 7.30 14.93 6.84
N LEU A 87 8.01 13.93 6.32
CA LEU A 87 8.04 12.58 6.87
C LEU A 87 9.40 12.30 7.52
N PRO A 88 9.44 11.56 8.64
CA PRO A 88 10.69 11.19 9.26
C PRO A 88 11.52 10.32 8.32
N GLU A 89 12.82 10.52 8.34
CA GLU A 89 13.75 9.64 7.63
C GLU A 89 13.62 8.21 8.16
N GLN A 90 13.49 7.26 7.27
CA GLN A 90 13.36 5.85 7.61
C GLN A 90 14.68 5.14 7.45
N LYS A 91 14.95 4.15 8.32
CA LYS A 91 16.19 3.36 8.28
C LYS A 91 16.33 2.56 6.99
N TYR A 92 15.20 2.09 6.44
CA TYR A 92 15.15 1.28 5.24
C TYR A 92 14.20 1.89 4.21
N GLU A 93 14.53 1.73 2.94
CA GLU A 93 13.79 2.31 1.81
C GLU A 93 12.33 1.83 1.74
N TRP A 94 12.08 0.53 2.02
CA TRP A 94 10.73 -0.04 2.00
C TRP A 94 9.79 0.49 3.09
N MET A 95 10.34 1.12 4.12
CA MET A 95 9.56 1.78 5.18
C MET A 95 9.12 3.19 4.79
N ASN A 96 9.71 3.75 3.73
CA ASN A 96 9.45 5.11 3.31
C ASN A 96 8.06 5.24 2.70
N GLN A 97 7.33 6.30 3.06
CA GLN A 97 6.01 6.57 2.50
C GLN A 97 6.06 7.23 1.12
N TYR A 98 7.18 7.87 0.76
CA TYR A 98 7.31 8.47 -0.56
C TYR A 98 7.21 7.42 -1.66
N GLY A 99 6.42 7.73 -2.69
CA GLY A 99 6.10 6.78 -3.76
C GLY A 99 4.89 5.88 -3.49
N HIS A 100 4.43 5.81 -2.23
CA HIS A 100 3.23 5.07 -1.82
C HIS A 100 2.00 5.97 -1.70
N ASN A 101 0.82 5.35 -1.56
CA ASN A 101 -0.43 6.07 -1.38
C ASN A 101 -0.41 6.93 -0.10
N ILE A 102 -1.16 8.04 -0.12
CA ILE A 102 -1.27 8.97 1.00
C ILE A 102 -1.79 8.26 2.26
N ASN A 103 -2.80 7.41 2.12
CA ASN A 103 -3.40 6.62 3.19
C ASN A 103 -2.88 5.18 3.23
N GLY A 104 -1.67 4.94 2.72
CA GLY A 104 -1.09 3.60 2.70
C GLY A 104 -0.95 3.01 4.10
N VAL A 105 -1.32 1.74 4.27
CA VAL A 105 -1.22 1.02 5.54
C VAL A 105 0.05 0.21 5.57
N LYS A 106 0.84 0.39 6.62
CA LYS A 106 2.03 -0.42 6.90
C LYS A 106 1.63 -1.76 7.51
N GLY A 107 2.34 -2.79 7.14
CA GLY A 107 2.16 -4.13 7.69
C GLY A 107 3.26 -5.07 7.24
N TYR A 108 3.17 -6.31 7.67
CA TYR A 108 4.12 -7.37 7.35
C TYR A 108 3.70 -8.11 6.09
N VAL A 109 4.67 -8.46 5.26
CA VAL A 109 4.43 -9.26 4.06
C VAL A 109 4.34 -10.73 4.44
N ALA A 110 3.19 -11.37 4.19
CA ALA A 110 3.04 -12.80 4.41
C ALA A 110 3.69 -13.59 3.26
N GLU A 111 4.51 -14.59 3.60
CA GLU A 111 5.10 -15.53 2.63
C GLU A 111 4.28 -16.83 2.52
N GLY A 112 3.51 -17.15 3.54
CA GLY A 112 2.70 -18.37 3.59
C GLY A 112 2.29 -18.72 5.01
N LEU A 113 2.07 -19.99 5.25
CA LEU A 113 1.78 -20.55 6.57
C LEU A 113 2.91 -21.49 6.97
N PHE A 114 3.22 -21.51 8.28
CA PHE A 114 4.18 -22.47 8.81
C PHE A 114 3.69 -23.90 8.68
N THR A 115 4.57 -24.75 8.20
CA THR A 115 4.38 -26.20 8.18
C THR A 115 4.83 -26.83 9.50
N GLN A 116 4.32 -28.01 9.83
CA GLN A 116 4.79 -28.76 11.02
C GLN A 116 6.29 -29.06 10.95
N THR A 117 6.79 -29.36 9.75
CA THR A 117 8.22 -29.64 9.54
C THR A 117 9.11 -28.45 9.92
N GLU A 118 8.72 -27.22 9.50
CA GLU A 118 9.46 -25.99 9.86
C GLU A 118 9.47 -25.76 11.37
N ILE A 119 8.34 -26.01 12.05
CA ILE A 119 8.26 -25.89 13.51
C ILE A 119 9.17 -26.94 14.21
N ASP A 120 9.16 -28.17 13.73
CA ASP A 120 10.02 -29.24 14.28
C ASP A 120 11.51 -28.95 14.04
N ASP A 121 11.85 -28.38 12.88
CA ASP A 121 13.22 -27.95 12.55
C ASP A 121 13.68 -26.79 13.43
N MET A 122 12.79 -25.83 13.75
CA MET A 122 13.11 -24.75 14.69
C MET A 122 13.33 -25.30 16.10
N ALA A 123 12.46 -26.19 16.58
CA ALA A 123 12.60 -26.81 17.88
C ALA A 123 13.94 -27.61 18.00
N ARG A 124 14.32 -28.29 16.90
CA ARG A 124 15.60 -28.98 16.81
C ARG A 124 16.79 -28.01 16.84
N TRP A 125 16.68 -26.89 16.09
CA TRP A 125 17.69 -25.84 16.09
C TRP A 125 17.84 -25.19 17.47
N GLU A 126 16.73 -24.92 18.16
CA GLU A 126 16.74 -24.37 19.53
C GLU A 126 17.43 -25.29 20.56
N SER A 127 17.34 -26.59 20.36
CA SER A 127 18.00 -27.59 21.23
C SER A 127 19.51 -27.71 21.03
N LEU A 128 20.08 -27.08 19.99
CA LEU A 128 21.52 -27.10 19.73
C LEU A 128 22.30 -26.28 20.76
N SER A 129 23.56 -26.66 20.99
CA SER A 129 24.48 -25.82 21.75
C SER A 129 24.81 -24.53 21.01
N ASP A 130 25.23 -23.50 21.74
CA ASP A 130 25.53 -22.18 21.14
C ASP A 130 26.63 -22.27 20.05
N ALA A 131 27.61 -23.15 20.22
CA ALA A 131 28.64 -23.40 19.20
C ALA A 131 28.03 -23.98 17.90
N ASN A 132 27.03 -24.86 18.01
CA ASN A 132 26.36 -25.45 16.86
C ASN A 132 25.37 -24.48 16.23
N LYS A 133 24.68 -23.65 17.02
CA LYS A 133 23.82 -22.57 16.50
C LYS A 133 24.60 -21.56 15.66
N ALA A 134 25.84 -21.26 16.02
CA ALA A 134 26.68 -20.33 15.27
C ALA A 134 27.03 -20.81 13.85
N ILE A 135 27.04 -22.12 13.61
CA ILE A 135 27.39 -22.74 12.32
C ILE A 135 26.18 -23.29 11.55
N THR A 136 25.04 -23.44 12.23
CA THR A 136 23.81 -23.97 11.62
C THR A 136 22.84 -22.81 11.37
N PRO A 137 22.43 -22.54 10.12
CA PRO A 137 21.51 -21.48 9.84
C PRO A 137 20.16 -21.71 10.54
N LYS A 138 19.59 -20.64 11.07
CA LYS A 138 18.28 -20.66 11.70
C LYS A 138 17.22 -20.97 10.63
N PRO A 139 16.26 -21.88 10.86
CA PRO A 139 15.29 -22.31 9.86
C PRO A 139 14.39 -21.17 9.35
N PHE A 140 14.01 -20.24 10.23
CA PHE A 140 13.26 -19.04 9.89
C PHE A 140 13.48 -17.92 10.92
N ALA A 141 13.12 -16.68 10.55
CA ALA A 141 13.21 -15.53 11.44
C ALA A 141 12.25 -15.67 12.62
N SER A 142 12.69 -15.27 13.82
CA SER A 142 11.80 -15.23 14.99
C SER A 142 10.66 -14.26 14.77
N GLN A 143 9.46 -14.70 15.09
CA GLN A 143 8.24 -13.89 15.01
C GLN A 143 7.66 -13.61 16.40
N PHE A 144 6.49 -12.94 16.41
CA PHE A 144 5.76 -12.57 17.61
C PHE A 144 5.28 -13.80 18.37
N GLY A 145 5.75 -13.99 19.60
CA GLY A 145 5.31 -15.07 20.46
C GLY A 145 5.75 -16.47 19.99
N THR A 146 5.03 -17.49 20.46
CA THR A 146 5.29 -18.89 20.10
C THR A 146 4.54 -19.25 18.83
N VAL A 147 5.27 -19.55 17.79
CA VAL A 147 4.75 -19.91 16.46
C VAL A 147 4.32 -21.38 16.43
N LYS A 148 3.21 -21.65 15.74
CA LYS A 148 2.65 -23.00 15.54
C LYS A 148 2.44 -23.26 14.03
N ALA A 149 2.33 -24.53 13.68
CA ALA A 149 1.91 -24.92 12.34
C ALA A 149 0.53 -24.32 12.00
N GLY A 150 0.42 -23.71 10.82
CA GLY A 150 -0.76 -22.99 10.39
C GLY A 150 -0.76 -21.48 10.70
N ASP A 151 0.17 -20.97 11.50
CA ASP A 151 0.35 -19.54 11.71
C ASP A 151 0.94 -18.88 10.45
N ILE A 152 0.72 -17.57 10.30
CA ILE A 152 1.24 -16.81 9.17
C ILE A 152 2.76 -16.65 9.33
N LYS A 153 3.50 -17.00 8.26
CA LYS A 153 4.93 -16.77 8.12
C LYS A 153 5.16 -15.41 7.46
N TYR A 154 5.82 -14.50 8.16
CA TYR A 154 6.15 -13.18 7.65
C TYR A 154 7.56 -13.13 7.07
N LYS A 155 7.73 -12.24 6.10
CA LYS A 155 9.01 -12.00 5.42
C LYS A 155 9.92 -11.12 6.26
N ASP A 156 11.13 -11.60 6.49
CA ASP A 156 12.23 -10.83 7.02
C ASP A 156 12.84 -9.99 5.89
N LEU A 157 12.55 -8.69 5.90
CA LEU A 157 12.96 -7.77 4.83
C LEU A 157 14.41 -7.30 4.98
N ASN A 158 14.90 -7.20 6.22
CA ASN A 158 16.25 -6.74 6.51
C ASN A 158 17.24 -7.91 6.70
N ASN A 159 16.75 -9.17 6.75
CA ASN A 159 17.50 -10.40 6.96
C ASN A 159 18.31 -10.42 8.27
N ASP A 160 17.76 -9.86 9.34
CA ASP A 160 18.40 -9.89 10.67
C ASP A 160 18.00 -11.11 11.52
N GLY A 161 17.09 -11.95 11.01
CA GLY A 161 16.61 -13.17 11.66
C GLY A 161 15.51 -12.93 12.70
N GLN A 162 14.90 -11.74 12.72
CA GLN A 162 13.77 -11.39 13.57
C GLN A 162 12.73 -10.63 12.75
N ILE A 163 11.47 -10.85 13.03
CA ILE A 163 10.37 -10.06 12.45
C ILE A 163 9.99 -8.97 13.45
N ASP A 164 10.31 -7.74 13.11
CA ASP A 164 10.04 -6.58 13.96
C ASP A 164 9.52 -5.37 13.16
N ALA A 165 9.50 -4.19 13.77
CA ALA A 165 9.02 -2.97 13.14
C ALA A 165 9.80 -2.58 11.86
N TYR A 166 11.03 -3.08 11.70
CA TYR A 166 11.85 -2.81 10.50
C TYR A 166 11.44 -3.64 9.29
N ASP A 167 10.64 -4.71 9.47
CA ASP A 167 10.10 -5.54 8.39
C ASP A 167 8.74 -5.09 7.88
N GLN A 168 8.26 -3.95 8.38
CA GLN A 168 7.01 -3.38 7.90
C GLN A 168 7.23 -2.60 6.61
N THR A 169 6.36 -2.84 5.64
CA THR A 169 6.27 -2.08 4.39
C THR A 169 4.83 -1.70 4.10
N TYR A 170 4.59 -0.92 3.05
CA TYR A 170 3.25 -0.53 2.64
C TYR A 170 2.56 -1.67 1.89
N ILE A 171 1.63 -2.36 2.54
CA ILE A 171 0.92 -3.54 2.03
C ILE A 171 -0.46 -3.24 1.47
N SER A 172 -1.05 -2.10 1.81
CA SER A 172 -2.39 -1.70 1.39
C SER A 172 -2.43 -0.22 1.02
N ARG A 173 -3.42 0.13 0.19
CA ARG A 173 -3.71 1.52 -0.19
C ARG A 173 -4.63 2.25 0.79
N GLY A 174 -4.95 1.63 1.92
CA GLY A 174 -5.89 2.16 2.91
C GLY A 174 -7.35 1.99 2.50
N ASP A 175 -8.20 2.83 3.05
CA ASP A 175 -9.67 2.74 2.99
C ASP A 175 -10.24 3.44 1.76
N VAL A 176 -9.43 4.15 0.97
CA VAL A 176 -9.90 4.83 -0.24
C VAL A 176 -9.91 3.86 -1.42
N PRO A 177 -11.08 3.60 -2.03
CA PRO A 177 -11.17 2.74 -3.20
C PRO A 177 -10.34 3.29 -4.36
N THR A 178 -9.53 2.45 -4.96
CA THR A 178 -8.75 2.82 -6.17
C THR A 178 -9.53 2.55 -7.45
N THR A 179 -10.53 1.69 -7.39
CA THR A 179 -11.38 1.36 -8.51
C THR A 179 -12.83 1.40 -8.03
N VAL A 180 -13.64 2.17 -8.74
CA VAL A 180 -15.09 2.24 -8.53
C VAL A 180 -15.76 1.92 -9.85
N TYR A 181 -16.78 1.09 -9.82
CA TYR A 181 -17.59 0.78 -11.01
C TYR A 181 -19.07 0.73 -10.65
N GLY A 182 -19.89 1.02 -11.63
CA GLY A 182 -21.34 0.99 -11.50
C GLY A 182 -22.02 0.60 -12.82
N PHE A 183 -23.23 0.12 -12.73
CA PHE A 183 -24.09 -0.25 -13.87
C PHE A 183 -25.55 -0.13 -13.48
#